data_58e1f9e72802de2dbe6762e9cc100356
#
_entry.id   58e1f9e72802de2dbe6762e9cc100356
#
_cell.length_a   1.000
_cell.length_b   1.000
_cell.length_c   1.000
_cell.angle_alpha   90.00
_cell.angle_beta   90.00
_cell.angle_gamma   90.00
#
_symmetry.space_group_name_H-M   'P 1'
#
loop_
_entity.id
_entity.type
_entity.pdbx_description
1 polymer ?
#
loop_
_entity_poly.entity_id
_entity_poly.type
_entity_poly.pdbx_seq_one_letter_code
_entity_poly.pdbx_strand_id
1 'polypeptide(L)'
;MSFMDIPDTETLLSEVWRALKPGGFLQFSISHPCFDLPLRKNLRDAEGRTYAFELGGYFERDRGKVAEWLFSAAPLEAVEGLSKFQTPNFNHPLSYWLNTLIQTGFVLEAFSEPMPDDQTVLEQPNIQDAQVIAYFLIIRARKPA
;
A
#
# COMPACT_ATOMS: atom_id res chain seq x y z
N MET A 1 6.57 -3.98 0.49
CA MET A 1 5.13 -4.03 0.17
C MET A 1 4.61 -5.44 -0.12
N SER A 2 5.23 -6.50 0.39
CA SER A 2 4.88 -7.89 0.01
C SER A 2 3.71 -8.50 0.80
N PHE A 3 3.19 -7.82 1.82
CA PHE A 3 2.10 -8.39 2.65
C PHE A 3 0.79 -8.57 1.88
N MET A 4 0.50 -7.68 0.95
CA MET A 4 -0.69 -7.76 0.10
C MET A 4 -0.58 -8.80 -1.04
N ASP A 5 0.61 -9.36 -1.25
CA ASP A 5 0.86 -10.39 -2.27
C ASP A 5 0.73 -11.81 -1.67
N ILE A 6 0.40 -11.92 -0.37
CA ILE A 6 0.35 -13.18 0.38
C ILE A 6 -1.09 -13.52 0.73
N PRO A 7 -1.57 -14.74 0.35
CA PRO A 7 -2.96 -15.12 0.57
C PRO A 7 -3.33 -15.32 2.05
N ASP A 8 -2.38 -15.75 2.87
CA ASP A 8 -2.57 -16.06 4.29
C ASP A 8 -1.76 -15.10 5.16
N THR A 9 -2.29 -13.90 5.30
CA THR A 9 -1.69 -12.83 6.13
C THR A 9 -1.68 -13.18 7.62
N GLU A 10 -2.66 -13.96 8.10
CA GLU A 10 -2.77 -14.34 9.52
C GLU A 10 -1.63 -15.28 9.90
N THR A 11 -1.38 -16.33 9.12
CA THR A 11 -0.23 -17.22 9.32
C THR A 11 1.09 -16.45 9.22
N LEU A 12 1.23 -15.57 8.22
CA LEU A 12 2.43 -14.74 8.09
C LEU A 12 2.69 -13.90 9.34
N LEU A 13 1.68 -13.19 9.85
CA LEU A 13 1.83 -12.35 11.03
C LEU A 13 2.12 -13.18 12.30
N SER A 14 1.55 -14.36 12.41
CA SER A 14 1.85 -15.31 13.49
C SER A 14 3.33 -15.75 13.46
N GLU A 15 3.88 -16.03 12.28
CA GLU A 15 5.28 -16.41 12.13
C GLU A 15 6.23 -15.22 12.38
N VAL A 16 5.87 -14.02 11.94
CA VAL A 16 6.61 -12.79 12.29
C VAL A 16 6.64 -12.59 13.80
N TRP A 17 5.47 -12.75 14.45
CA TRP A 17 5.37 -12.68 15.90
C TRP A 17 6.28 -13.70 16.60
N ARG A 18 6.26 -14.94 16.14
CA ARG A 18 7.11 -16.00 16.68
C ARG A 18 8.61 -15.67 16.56
N ALA A 19 9.01 -15.12 15.41
CA ALA A 19 10.41 -14.82 15.11
C ALA A 19 10.94 -13.59 15.86
N LEU A 20 10.09 -12.63 16.19
CA LEU A 20 10.47 -11.42 16.90
C LEU A 20 10.82 -11.75 18.37
N LYS A 21 11.87 -11.12 18.88
CA LYS A 21 12.18 -11.11 20.32
C LYS A 21 11.12 -10.28 21.06
N PRO A 22 10.88 -10.54 22.37
CA PRO A 22 10.14 -9.63 23.23
C PRO A 22 10.66 -8.19 23.11
N GLY A 23 9.80 -7.20 23.02
CA GLY A 23 10.13 -5.81 22.76
C GLY A 23 10.50 -5.49 21.30
N GLY A 24 10.63 -6.48 20.43
CA GLY A 24 10.87 -6.29 19.00
C GLY A 24 9.66 -5.67 18.28
N PHE A 25 9.88 -5.10 17.10
CA PHE A 25 8.80 -4.49 16.33
C PHE A 25 8.79 -4.98 14.87
N LEU A 26 7.59 -4.96 14.29
CA LEU A 26 7.34 -5.09 12.87
C LEU A 26 7.00 -3.70 12.31
N GLN A 27 7.62 -3.33 11.19
CA GLN A 27 7.22 -2.16 10.41
C GLN A 27 7.11 -2.55 8.94
N PHE A 28 6.01 -2.22 8.31
CA PHE A 28 5.77 -2.54 6.91
C PHE A 28 4.89 -1.48 6.25
N SER A 29 4.91 -1.45 4.93
CA SER A 29 4.00 -0.62 4.12
C SER A 29 3.11 -1.49 3.25
N ILE A 30 1.89 -1.01 3.03
CA ILE A 30 0.92 -1.57 2.08
C ILE A 30 0.37 -0.44 1.20
N SER A 31 -0.21 -0.76 0.04
CA SER A 31 -1.09 0.17 -0.65
C SER A 31 -2.22 0.57 0.30
N HIS A 32 -2.60 1.85 0.29
CA HIS A 32 -3.55 2.35 1.29
C HIS A 32 -4.94 1.75 1.09
N PRO A 33 -5.48 0.98 2.07
CA PRO A 33 -6.71 0.22 1.89
C PRO A 33 -7.96 1.04 1.60
N CYS A 34 -7.95 2.34 1.94
CA CYS A 34 -9.06 3.25 1.68
C CYS A 34 -8.98 3.93 0.32
N PHE A 35 -7.84 3.91 -0.34
CA PHE A 35 -7.59 4.70 -1.55
C PHE A 35 -7.12 3.87 -2.74
N ASP A 36 -6.52 2.70 -2.52
CA ASP A 36 -6.19 1.74 -3.57
C ASP A 36 -7.36 0.77 -3.76
N LEU A 37 -8.38 1.26 -4.45
CA LEU A 37 -9.67 0.58 -4.62
C LEU A 37 -9.91 0.17 -6.08
N PRO A 38 -10.73 -0.89 -6.31
CA PRO A 38 -11.06 -1.38 -7.65
C PRO A 38 -11.67 -0.31 -8.56
N LEU A 39 -12.52 0.55 -8.00
CA LEU A 39 -13.10 1.70 -8.70
C LEU A 39 -12.37 2.95 -8.25
N ARG A 40 -11.39 3.38 -9.03
CA ARG A 40 -10.60 4.57 -8.79
C ARG A 40 -10.44 5.38 -10.06
N LYS A 41 -10.83 6.65 -10.02
CA LYS A 41 -10.71 7.58 -11.14
C LYS A 41 -10.20 8.92 -10.65
N ASN A 42 -9.13 9.40 -11.29
CA ASN A 42 -8.58 10.72 -11.03
C ASN A 42 -9.46 11.80 -11.67
N LEU A 43 -9.83 12.82 -10.92
CA LEU A 43 -10.47 14.03 -11.43
C LEU A 43 -9.39 15.09 -11.61
N ARG A 44 -9.26 15.59 -12.85
CA ARG A 44 -8.18 16.50 -13.25
C ARG A 44 -8.75 17.86 -13.66
N ASP A 45 -7.98 18.91 -13.36
CA ASP A 45 -8.25 20.28 -13.83
C ASP A 45 -7.84 20.45 -15.31
N ALA A 46 -7.99 21.70 -15.80
CA ALA A 46 -7.66 22.03 -17.19
C ALA A 46 -6.15 21.91 -17.50
N GLU A 47 -5.31 22.01 -16.49
CA GLU A 47 -3.85 21.87 -16.53
C GLU A 47 -3.40 20.40 -16.41
N GLY A 48 -4.35 19.48 -16.22
CA GLY A 48 -4.11 18.04 -16.08
C GLY A 48 -3.68 17.61 -14.67
N ARG A 49 -3.72 18.49 -13.67
CA ARG A 49 -3.40 18.18 -12.28
C ARG A 49 -4.59 17.50 -11.61
N THR A 50 -4.35 16.42 -10.89
CA THR A 50 -5.38 15.76 -10.10
C THR A 50 -5.75 16.63 -8.90
N TYR A 51 -7.04 16.95 -8.75
CA TYR A 51 -7.55 17.70 -7.61
C TYR A 51 -8.47 16.85 -6.70
N ALA A 52 -8.99 15.74 -7.18
CA ALA A 52 -9.83 14.82 -6.42
C ALA A 52 -9.82 13.41 -7.03
N PHE A 53 -10.42 12.46 -6.33
CA PHE A 53 -10.64 11.10 -6.81
C PHE A 53 -12.11 10.69 -6.61
N GLU A 54 -12.67 9.99 -7.59
CA GLU A 54 -13.84 9.15 -7.41
C GLU A 54 -13.36 7.77 -6.96
N LEU A 55 -13.89 7.29 -5.84
CA LEU A 55 -13.51 6.02 -5.23
C LEU A 55 -14.72 5.14 -4.97
N GLY A 56 -14.57 3.83 -5.18
CA GLY A 56 -15.62 2.85 -4.90
C GLY A 56 -15.08 1.43 -4.79
N GLY A 57 -15.94 0.50 -4.37
CA GLY A 57 -15.55 -0.89 -4.24
C GLY A 57 -14.76 -1.23 -2.96
N TYR A 58 -14.85 -0.41 -1.89
CA TYR A 58 -14.07 -0.60 -0.66
C TYR A 58 -14.21 -2.00 -0.03
N PHE A 59 -15.38 -2.62 -0.16
CA PHE A 59 -15.62 -3.97 0.35
C PHE A 59 -15.44 -5.08 -0.69
N GLU A 60 -15.13 -4.73 -1.94
CA GLU A 60 -14.75 -5.70 -2.95
C GLU A 60 -13.38 -6.31 -2.62
N ARG A 61 -13.20 -7.58 -2.94
CA ARG A 61 -11.98 -8.32 -2.63
C ARG A 61 -11.32 -8.81 -3.90
N ASP A 62 -10.08 -8.42 -4.10
CA ASP A 62 -9.19 -9.12 -5.02
C ASP A 62 -8.63 -10.37 -4.31
N ARG A 63 -9.16 -11.52 -4.68
CA ARG A 63 -8.75 -12.81 -4.09
C ARG A 63 -7.66 -13.46 -4.95
N GLY A 64 -6.50 -12.81 -5.01
CA GLY A 64 -5.37 -13.30 -5.81
C GLY A 64 -5.46 -12.91 -7.28
N LYS A 65 -6.21 -11.86 -7.63
CA LYS A 65 -6.17 -11.27 -8.97
C LYS A 65 -4.75 -10.84 -9.29
N VAL A 66 -4.22 -11.34 -10.40
CA VAL A 66 -2.88 -10.99 -10.84
C VAL A 66 -2.88 -9.57 -11.39
N ALA A 67 -2.12 -8.70 -10.73
CA ALA A 67 -1.82 -7.36 -11.23
C ALA A 67 -0.57 -7.41 -12.12
N GLU A 68 -0.64 -6.79 -13.28
CA GLU A 68 0.51 -6.59 -14.18
C GLU A 68 0.99 -5.15 -14.09
N TRP A 69 2.26 -4.96 -13.79
CA TRP A 69 2.81 -3.62 -13.63
C TRP A 69 4.28 -3.53 -14.03
N LEU A 70 4.71 -2.32 -14.36
CA LEU A 70 6.11 -1.90 -14.49
C LEU A 70 6.31 -0.64 -13.66
N PHE A 71 7.56 -0.34 -13.33
CA PHE A 71 7.89 0.90 -12.62
C PHE A 71 7.59 2.10 -13.53
N SER A 72 6.47 2.79 -13.27
CA SER A 72 6.03 3.95 -14.06
C SER A 72 6.98 5.15 -13.98
N ALA A 73 7.81 5.22 -12.93
CA ALA A 73 8.82 6.25 -12.76
C ALA A 73 10.17 5.91 -13.41
N ALA A 74 10.34 4.69 -13.95
CA ALA A 74 11.55 4.32 -14.65
C ALA A 74 11.60 4.98 -16.04
N PRO A 75 12.80 5.40 -16.53
CA PRO A 75 12.95 5.84 -17.90
C PRO A 75 12.48 4.76 -18.89
N LEU A 76 11.83 5.18 -19.98
CA LEU A 76 11.31 4.25 -21.00
C LEU A 76 12.38 3.27 -21.50
N GLU A 77 13.60 3.76 -21.71
CA GLU A 77 14.75 2.98 -22.16
C GLU A 77 15.12 1.84 -21.17
N ALA A 78 14.86 2.06 -19.88
CA ALA A 78 15.16 1.06 -18.84
C ALA A 78 14.08 -0.04 -18.74
N VAL A 79 12.90 0.18 -19.27
CA VAL A 79 11.77 -0.76 -19.23
C VAL A 79 11.39 -1.31 -20.61
N GLU A 80 12.01 -0.79 -21.69
CA GLU A 80 11.77 -1.25 -23.03
C GLU A 80 12.19 -2.72 -23.19
N GLY A 81 11.27 -3.54 -23.68
CA GLY A 81 11.48 -4.98 -23.87
C GLY A 81 11.38 -5.82 -22.61
N LEU A 82 11.13 -5.23 -21.42
CA LEU A 82 10.91 -5.99 -20.21
C LEU A 82 9.48 -6.53 -20.17
N SER A 83 9.33 -7.77 -19.71
CA SER A 83 8.02 -8.33 -19.35
C SER A 83 7.50 -7.62 -18.11
N LYS A 84 6.17 -7.39 -18.06
CA LYS A 84 5.52 -6.86 -16.86
C LYS A 84 5.68 -7.83 -15.69
N PHE A 85 5.88 -7.28 -14.51
CA PHE A 85 5.77 -8.06 -13.28
C PHE A 85 4.33 -8.52 -13.11
N GLN A 86 4.17 -9.75 -12.65
CA GLN A 86 2.87 -10.35 -12.34
C GLN A 86 2.85 -10.70 -10.85
N THR A 87 2.04 -9.99 -10.08
CA THR A 87 1.89 -10.22 -8.64
C THR A 87 0.43 -10.47 -8.30
N PRO A 88 0.10 -11.53 -7.53
CA PRO A 88 -1.23 -11.69 -7.00
C PRO A 88 -1.52 -10.58 -5.98
N ASN A 89 -2.76 -10.10 -5.92
CA ASN A 89 -3.17 -9.08 -4.97
C ASN A 89 -4.33 -9.60 -4.10
N PHE A 90 -4.18 -9.43 -2.79
CA PHE A 90 -5.15 -9.83 -1.77
C PHE A 90 -5.56 -8.60 -0.96
N ASN A 91 -6.51 -7.84 -1.50
CA ASN A 91 -7.00 -6.63 -0.86
C ASN A 91 -7.84 -6.94 0.37
N HIS A 92 -7.58 -6.19 1.43
CA HIS A 92 -8.35 -6.24 2.68
C HIS A 92 -8.70 -4.83 3.13
N PRO A 93 -9.84 -4.62 3.84
CA PRO A 93 -10.14 -3.33 4.45
C PRO A 93 -9.09 -2.96 5.49
N LEU A 94 -9.02 -1.67 5.80
CA LEU A 94 -8.17 -1.17 6.88
C LEU A 94 -8.41 -1.91 8.20
N SER A 95 -9.67 -2.15 8.55
CA SER A 95 -10.04 -2.87 9.78
C SER A 95 -9.48 -4.29 9.85
N TYR A 96 -9.36 -4.98 8.72
CA TYR A 96 -8.74 -6.30 8.68
C TYR A 96 -7.27 -6.23 9.11
N TRP A 97 -6.49 -5.33 8.50
CA TRP A 97 -5.08 -5.17 8.82
C TRP A 97 -4.83 -4.87 10.30
N LEU A 98 -5.59 -3.90 10.84
CA LEU A 98 -5.44 -3.49 12.24
C LEU A 98 -5.86 -4.60 13.20
N ASN A 99 -7.01 -5.24 12.95
CA ASN A 99 -7.53 -6.28 13.81
C ASN A 99 -6.66 -7.54 13.79
N THR A 100 -6.12 -7.95 12.64
CA THR A 100 -5.23 -9.10 12.56
C THR A 100 -3.94 -8.87 13.37
N LEU A 101 -3.35 -7.67 13.31
CA LEU A 101 -2.21 -7.31 14.15
C LEU A 101 -2.55 -7.39 15.65
N ILE A 102 -3.67 -6.81 16.05
CA ILE A 102 -4.14 -6.83 17.45
C ILE A 102 -4.41 -8.27 17.93
N GLN A 103 -5.09 -9.07 17.13
CA GLN A 103 -5.42 -10.47 17.42
C GLN A 103 -4.17 -11.36 17.52
N THR A 104 -3.13 -11.07 16.72
CA THR A 104 -1.83 -11.73 16.83
C THR A 104 -1.09 -11.36 18.12
N GLY A 105 -1.49 -10.27 18.80
CA GLY A 105 -0.91 -9.82 20.07
C GLY A 105 0.00 -8.59 19.91
N PHE A 106 0.13 -8.00 18.74
CA PHE A 106 0.89 -6.78 18.55
C PHE A 106 0.21 -5.58 19.19
N VAL A 107 1.02 -4.68 19.75
CA VAL A 107 0.61 -3.32 20.14
C VAL A 107 0.91 -2.39 18.97
N LEU A 108 -0.12 -1.71 18.47
CA LEU A 108 0.03 -0.73 17.40
C LEU A 108 0.72 0.52 17.98
N GLU A 109 1.81 0.98 17.34
CA GLU A 109 2.61 2.10 17.82
C GLU A 109 2.49 3.35 16.97
N ALA A 110 2.49 3.17 15.66
CA ALA A 110 2.46 4.30 14.73
C ALA A 110 1.84 3.93 13.39
N PHE A 111 1.21 4.93 12.78
CA PHE A 111 0.76 4.94 11.41
C PHE A 111 1.38 6.13 10.70
N SER A 112 1.76 5.96 9.44
CA SER A 112 2.26 7.05 8.60
C SER A 112 1.69 6.91 7.20
N GLU A 113 1.26 8.03 6.67
CA GLU A 113 0.74 8.19 5.32
C GLU A 113 1.66 9.18 4.60
N PRO A 114 2.69 8.69 3.89
CA PRO A 114 3.67 9.56 3.25
C PRO A 114 3.02 10.40 2.14
N MET A 115 3.29 11.69 2.17
CA MET A 115 2.88 12.66 1.15
C MET A 115 4.15 13.34 0.60
N PRO A 116 4.34 13.41 -0.73
CA PRO A 116 5.45 14.15 -1.30
C PRO A 116 5.29 15.66 -1.07
N ASP A 117 6.38 16.35 -0.79
CA ASP A 117 6.40 17.80 -0.73
C ASP A 117 6.38 18.43 -2.14
N ASP A 118 6.17 19.72 -2.19
CA ASP A 118 6.07 20.45 -3.47
C ASP A 118 7.37 20.37 -4.28
N GLN A 119 8.52 20.36 -3.63
CA GLN A 119 9.81 20.24 -4.29
C GLN A 119 9.94 18.87 -4.98
N THR A 120 9.58 17.80 -4.29
CA THR A 120 9.57 16.44 -4.84
C THR A 120 8.62 16.32 -6.04
N VAL A 121 7.45 16.97 -5.97
CA VAL A 121 6.49 16.98 -7.09
C VAL A 121 6.99 17.81 -8.27
N LEU A 122 7.72 18.90 -8.04
CA LEU A 122 8.36 19.66 -9.13
C LEU A 122 9.41 18.81 -9.88
N GLU A 123 10.17 18.01 -9.15
CA GLU A 123 11.18 17.12 -9.72
C GLU A 123 10.57 15.87 -10.38
N GLN A 124 9.44 15.39 -9.85
CA GLN A 124 8.72 14.19 -10.31
C GLN A 124 7.21 14.45 -10.44
N PRO A 125 6.75 15.17 -11.47
CA PRO A 125 5.34 15.56 -11.61
C PRO A 125 4.35 14.38 -11.66
N ASN A 126 4.81 13.18 -12.03
CA ASN A 126 4.00 11.97 -12.11
C ASN A 126 3.50 11.46 -10.74
N ILE A 127 4.07 11.95 -9.63
CA ILE A 127 3.61 11.58 -8.28
C ILE A 127 2.71 12.63 -7.62
N GLN A 128 2.30 13.67 -8.33
CA GLN A 128 1.45 14.76 -7.82
C GLN A 128 0.13 14.23 -7.22
N ASP A 129 -0.40 13.17 -7.77
CA ASP A 129 -1.61 12.47 -7.29
C ASP A 129 -1.50 12.09 -5.80
N ALA A 130 -0.29 11.79 -5.31
CA ALA A 130 -0.03 11.42 -3.92
C ALA A 130 -0.11 12.62 -2.92
N GLN A 131 -0.28 13.85 -3.42
CA GLN A 131 -0.63 15.01 -2.59
C GLN A 131 -2.15 15.12 -2.33
N VAL A 132 -2.97 14.37 -3.08
CA VAL A 132 -4.43 14.43 -2.97
C VAL A 132 -4.98 13.28 -2.12
N ILE A 133 -4.38 12.09 -2.24
CA ILE A 133 -4.71 10.92 -1.41
C ILE A 133 -3.44 10.19 -1.00
N ALA A 134 -3.48 9.50 0.13
CA ALA A 134 -2.38 8.66 0.56
C ALA A 134 -2.32 7.36 -0.29
N TYR A 135 -1.21 7.13 -0.98
CA TYR A 135 -1.00 5.90 -1.76
C TYR A 135 -0.57 4.72 -0.90
N PHE A 136 0.11 5.01 0.19
CA PHE A 136 0.69 4.01 1.09
C PHE A 136 0.27 4.26 2.52
N LEU A 137 0.08 3.17 3.25
CA LEU A 137 -0.04 3.16 4.69
C LEU A 137 1.16 2.40 5.26
N ILE A 138 1.92 3.06 6.13
CA ILE A 138 3.00 2.45 6.89
C ILE A 138 2.48 2.16 8.30
N ILE A 139 2.63 0.92 8.75
CA ILE A 139 2.19 0.48 10.07
C ILE A 139 3.42 0.02 10.86
N ARG A 140 3.53 0.50 12.09
CA ARG A 140 4.50 0.00 13.07
C ARG A 140 3.75 -0.63 14.25
N ALA A 141 4.12 -1.85 14.58
CA ALA A 141 3.51 -2.62 15.65
C ALA A 141 4.60 -3.37 16.45
N ARG A 142 4.45 -3.43 17.77
CA ARG A 142 5.44 -3.99 18.70
C ARG A 142 4.95 -5.30 19.32
N LYS A 143 5.85 -6.27 19.40
CA LYS A 143 5.67 -7.40 20.30
C LYS A 143 5.97 -6.94 21.73
N PRO A 144 5.03 -7.04 22.70
CA PRO A 144 5.32 -6.72 24.11
C PRO A 144 6.52 -7.46 24.68
N ALA A 145 7.08 -6.91 25.75
CA ALA A 145 8.21 -7.52 26.46
C ALA A 145 7.78 -8.77 27.23
#